data_40a9a4619e292c977bde28efb4d8d4e2
#
_entry.id   40a9a4619e292c977bde28efb4d8d4e2
#
_cell.length_a   1.000
_cell.length_b   1.000
_cell.length_c   1.000
_cell.angle_alpha   90.00
_cell.angle_beta   90.00
_cell.angle_gamma   90.00
#
_symmetry.space_group_name_H-M   'P 1'
#
loop_
_entity.id
_entity.type
_entity.pdbx_description
1 polymer ?
#
loop_
_entity_poly.entity_id
_entity_poly.type
_entity_poly.pdbx_seq_one_letter_code
_entity_poly.pdbx_strand_id
1 'polypeptide(L)'
;MIRTIGRNRILASLGLAVSLALVVGISGCRVHVDKDENGDEKKVQVDTPFGGVHVNTDQTTAADLGLPVYPGATEIKGDDKHKSADVHLGFGEWELRVRAVSYGSSDSEEKVTAFYKKALTRYGDVITCNGKSPVGTPTMTSEGLNCTDNGNNNPNVKFDNGDFNIDTGKIQLKAGSKRHQHIVGFEDPKDGQTRFALVSLDLPDVVDNKSGSSD
;
A
#
# COMPACT_ATOMS: atom_id res chain seq x y z
N MET A 1 27.27 77.56 2.12
CA MET A 1 26.34 76.63 2.71
C MET A 1 25.73 75.80 1.61
N ILE A 2 26.28 74.63 1.38
CA ILE A 2 25.78 73.70 0.37
C ILE A 2 25.33 72.47 1.10
N ARG A 3 24.00 72.17 1.06
CA ARG A 3 23.34 70.97 1.69
C ARG A 3 23.56 69.79 0.75
N THR A 4 24.25 68.76 1.24
CA THR A 4 24.27 67.42 0.68
C THR A 4 23.05 66.66 1.13
N ILE A 5 22.12 66.38 0.23
CA ILE A 5 20.96 65.53 0.49
C ILE A 5 21.09 64.23 -0.31
N GLY A 6 21.24 63.14 0.41
CA GLY A 6 20.45 61.92 0.21
C GLY A 6 20.87 60.93 -0.88
N ARG A 7 22.00 60.21 -0.66
CA ARG A 7 22.33 59.01 -1.49
C ARG A 7 21.98 57.67 -0.84
N ASN A 8 21.27 57.68 0.28
CA ASN A 8 21.01 56.43 1.04
C ASN A 8 19.60 55.85 0.91
N ARG A 9 18.77 56.35 0.00
CA ARG A 9 17.37 55.84 -0.15
C ARG A 9 17.18 54.83 -1.29
N ILE A 10 18.18 54.64 -2.17
CA ILE A 10 18.04 53.74 -3.33
C ILE A 10 18.53 52.32 -3.05
N LEU A 11 19.37 52.11 -2.02
CA LEU A 11 19.89 50.77 -1.69
C LEU A 11 18.94 49.94 -0.78
N ALA A 12 17.94 50.56 -0.15
CA ALA A 12 16.99 49.87 0.72
C ALA A 12 15.82 49.17 -0.03
N SER A 13 15.56 49.61 -1.28
CA SER A 13 14.44 49.07 -2.06
C SER A 13 14.81 47.82 -2.90
N LEU A 14 16.09 47.59 -3.18
CA LEU A 14 16.52 46.38 -3.92
C LEU A 14 16.61 45.13 -3.02
N GLY A 15 16.85 45.28 -1.70
CA GLY A 15 16.95 44.17 -0.75
C GLY A 15 15.61 43.53 -0.43
N LEU A 16 14.51 44.30 -0.48
CA LEU A 16 13.15 43.79 -0.13
C LEU A 16 12.53 42.97 -1.26
N ALA A 17 12.87 43.30 -2.53
CA ALA A 17 12.31 42.58 -3.68
C ALA A 17 12.93 41.17 -3.87
N VAL A 18 14.20 40.96 -3.49
CA VAL A 18 14.88 39.67 -3.60
C VAL A 18 14.42 38.70 -2.50
N SER A 19 14.10 39.20 -1.30
CA SER A 19 13.62 38.38 -0.20
C SER A 19 12.19 37.87 -0.42
N LEU A 20 11.34 38.58 -1.18
CA LEU A 20 9.97 38.17 -1.47
C LEU A 20 9.90 37.12 -2.59
N ALA A 21 10.88 37.06 -3.48
CA ALA A 21 10.93 36.06 -4.55
C ALA A 21 11.36 34.65 -4.06
N LEU A 22 12.03 34.55 -2.91
CA LEU A 22 12.48 33.26 -2.35
C LEU A 22 11.36 32.51 -1.58
N VAL A 23 10.28 33.19 -1.20
CA VAL A 23 9.17 32.58 -0.41
C VAL A 23 8.12 31.92 -1.30
N VAL A 24 8.08 32.21 -2.60
CA VAL A 24 7.09 31.63 -3.54
C VAL A 24 7.50 30.24 -4.06
N GLY A 25 8.72 29.78 -3.81
CA GLY A 25 9.26 28.51 -4.34
C GLY A 25 8.93 27.24 -3.55
N ILE A 26 8.23 27.33 -2.40
CA ILE A 26 8.01 26.15 -1.52
C ILE A 26 6.55 25.67 -1.52
N SER A 27 5.71 26.14 -2.44
CA SER A 27 4.28 25.79 -2.50
C SER A 27 4.02 24.64 -3.47
N GLY A 28 4.78 23.52 -3.37
CA GLY A 28 4.64 22.36 -4.25
C GLY A 28 3.85 21.20 -3.70
N CYS A 29 3.44 21.22 -2.43
CA CYS A 29 2.62 20.15 -1.84
C CYS A 29 1.14 20.44 -2.05
N ARG A 30 0.44 19.51 -2.72
CA ARG A 30 -1.01 19.56 -2.86
C ARG A 30 -1.61 18.42 -2.04
N VAL A 31 -2.52 18.75 -1.13
CA VAL A 31 -3.29 17.77 -0.36
C VAL A 31 -4.74 17.88 -0.78
N HIS A 32 -5.33 16.76 -1.16
CA HIS A 32 -6.74 16.63 -1.51
C HIS A 32 -7.36 15.53 -0.66
N VAL A 33 -8.48 15.82 0.01
CA VAL A 33 -9.20 14.85 0.85
C VAL A 33 -10.68 14.91 0.47
N ASP A 34 -11.20 13.79 -0.03
CA ASP A 34 -12.62 13.60 -0.28
C ASP A 34 -13.23 12.83 0.89
N LYS A 35 -14.36 13.34 1.41
CA LYS A 35 -15.13 12.72 2.48
C LYS A 35 -16.50 12.31 1.96
N ASP A 36 -17.08 11.25 2.57
CA ASP A 36 -18.45 10.87 2.29
C ASP A 36 -19.46 11.72 3.08
N GLU A 37 -20.75 11.42 2.91
CA GLU A 37 -21.85 12.12 3.61
C GLU A 37 -21.80 11.97 5.14
N ASN A 38 -21.10 10.94 5.66
CA ASN A 38 -20.90 10.70 7.08
C ASN A 38 -19.61 11.34 7.62
N GLY A 39 -18.81 11.97 6.75
CA GLY A 39 -17.54 12.61 7.12
C GLY A 39 -16.34 11.66 7.13
N ASP A 40 -16.51 10.38 6.73
CA ASP A 40 -15.42 9.41 6.62
C ASP A 40 -14.57 9.72 5.39
N GLU A 41 -13.23 9.64 5.54
CA GLU A 41 -12.29 9.92 4.47
C GLU A 41 -12.28 8.76 3.45
N LYS A 42 -12.72 9.04 2.21
CA LYS A 42 -12.77 8.04 1.13
C LYS A 42 -11.59 8.13 0.18
N LYS A 43 -11.01 9.29 0.06
CA LYS A 43 -9.84 9.51 -0.78
C LYS A 43 -8.92 10.52 -0.14
N VAL A 44 -7.66 10.15 0.00
CA VAL A 44 -6.59 11.05 0.41
C VAL A 44 -5.52 11.04 -0.66
N GLN A 45 -5.19 12.21 -1.17
CA GLN A 45 -4.13 12.40 -2.14
C GLN A 45 -3.18 13.49 -1.66
N VAL A 46 -1.91 13.14 -1.59
CA VAL A 46 -0.83 14.07 -1.26
C VAL A 46 0.18 14.00 -2.39
N ASP A 47 0.34 15.10 -3.11
CA ASP A 47 1.32 15.24 -4.19
C ASP A 47 2.43 16.19 -3.75
N THR A 48 3.66 15.76 -3.96
CA THR A 48 4.87 16.57 -3.74
C THR A 48 5.74 16.55 -4.98
N PRO A 49 6.68 17.50 -5.15
CA PRO A 49 7.60 17.49 -6.30
C PRO A 49 8.47 16.22 -6.41
N PHE A 50 8.55 15.42 -5.35
CA PHE A 50 9.41 14.24 -5.27
C PHE A 50 8.64 12.92 -5.26
N GLY A 51 7.31 12.95 -5.12
CA GLY A 51 6.46 11.76 -5.07
C GLY A 51 5.11 12.03 -4.47
N GLY A 52 4.29 10.99 -4.32
CA GLY A 52 2.93 11.12 -3.82
C GLY A 52 2.44 9.94 -3.00
N VAL A 53 1.38 10.19 -2.25
CA VAL A 53 0.62 9.20 -1.49
C VAL A 53 -0.83 9.30 -1.93
N HIS A 54 -1.37 8.20 -2.45
CA HIS A 54 -2.76 8.11 -2.84
C HIS A 54 -3.42 6.97 -2.07
N VAL A 55 -4.50 7.25 -1.36
CA VAL A 55 -5.30 6.27 -0.63
C VAL A 55 -6.75 6.40 -1.08
N ASN A 56 -7.35 5.31 -1.54
CA ASN A 56 -8.76 5.22 -1.85
C ASN A 56 -9.37 4.10 -1.00
N THR A 57 -10.52 4.34 -0.39
CA THR A 57 -11.26 3.34 0.38
C THR A 57 -12.62 3.08 -0.25
N ASP A 58 -13.14 1.87 -0.08
CA ASP A 58 -14.47 1.42 -0.54
C ASP A 58 -14.73 1.54 -2.06
N GLN A 59 -13.67 1.59 -2.89
CA GLN A 59 -13.79 1.69 -4.35
C GLN A 59 -13.10 0.56 -5.11
N THR A 60 -12.23 -0.20 -4.45
CA THR A 60 -11.48 -1.31 -5.04
C THR A 60 -12.34 -2.57 -5.08
N THR A 61 -12.28 -3.31 -6.17
CA THR A 61 -13.00 -4.55 -6.39
C THR A 61 -12.04 -5.73 -6.53
N ALA A 62 -12.54 -6.97 -6.42
CA ALA A 62 -11.73 -8.17 -6.68
C ALA A 62 -11.14 -8.19 -8.10
N ALA A 63 -11.86 -7.63 -9.08
CA ALA A 63 -11.37 -7.54 -10.46
C ALA A 63 -10.12 -6.64 -10.57
N ASP A 64 -10.04 -5.57 -9.79
CA ASP A 64 -8.85 -4.69 -9.75
C ASP A 64 -7.62 -5.39 -9.18
N LEU A 65 -7.83 -6.45 -8.38
CA LEU A 65 -6.78 -7.34 -7.87
C LEU A 65 -6.46 -8.50 -8.83
N GLY A 66 -7.20 -8.60 -9.94
CA GLY A 66 -7.07 -9.71 -10.88
C GLY A 66 -7.61 -11.03 -10.35
N LEU A 67 -8.41 -11.05 -9.29
CA LEU A 67 -8.97 -12.24 -8.67
C LEU A 67 -10.49 -12.32 -8.89
N PRO A 68 -11.06 -13.53 -9.03
CA PRO A 68 -12.51 -13.70 -9.09
C PRO A 68 -13.14 -13.53 -7.69
N VAL A 69 -14.37 -13.06 -7.64
CA VAL A 69 -15.19 -13.14 -6.42
C VAL A 69 -15.61 -14.59 -6.19
N TYR A 70 -15.52 -15.08 -4.94
CA TYR A 70 -16.04 -16.39 -4.58
C TYR A 70 -17.57 -16.43 -4.77
N PRO A 71 -18.14 -17.45 -5.42
CA PRO A 71 -19.58 -17.53 -5.64
C PRO A 71 -20.37 -17.42 -4.32
N GLY A 72 -21.31 -16.48 -4.27
CA GLY A 72 -22.13 -16.22 -3.08
C GLY A 72 -21.46 -15.44 -1.97
N ALA A 73 -20.19 -15.02 -2.13
CA ALA A 73 -19.57 -14.10 -1.18
C ALA A 73 -20.08 -12.67 -1.37
N THR A 74 -20.15 -11.96 -0.28
CA THR A 74 -20.52 -10.53 -0.23
C THR A 74 -19.39 -9.71 0.37
N GLU A 75 -19.18 -8.49 -0.13
CA GLU A 75 -18.24 -7.57 0.48
C GLU A 75 -18.66 -7.22 1.90
N ILE A 76 -17.69 -7.25 2.81
CA ILE A 76 -17.89 -6.91 4.22
C ILE A 76 -16.90 -5.84 4.63
N LYS A 77 -17.19 -5.12 5.71
CA LYS A 77 -16.21 -4.23 6.33
C LYS A 77 -15.15 -5.06 7.05
N GLY A 78 -13.88 -4.78 6.76
CA GLY A 78 -12.74 -5.30 7.51
C GLY A 78 -12.68 -4.72 8.93
N ASP A 79 -11.64 -5.04 9.67
CA ASP A 79 -11.45 -4.54 11.04
C ASP A 79 -11.19 -3.03 11.07
N ASP A 80 -10.66 -2.47 10.00
CA ASP A 80 -10.49 -1.03 9.75
C ASP A 80 -11.79 -0.28 9.39
N LYS A 81 -12.93 -1.00 9.35
CA LYS A 81 -14.28 -0.51 8.99
C LYS A 81 -14.49 -0.19 7.51
N HIS A 82 -13.51 -0.40 6.65
CA HIS A 82 -13.64 -0.27 5.21
C HIS A 82 -13.87 -1.65 4.56
N LYS A 83 -14.53 -1.67 3.40
CA LYS A 83 -14.72 -2.89 2.60
C LYS A 83 -13.52 -3.16 1.71
N SER A 84 -12.87 -2.11 1.27
CA SER A 84 -11.70 -2.19 0.39
C SER A 84 -10.79 -0.98 0.58
N ALA A 85 -9.53 -1.16 0.18
CA ALA A 85 -8.52 -0.11 0.15
C ALA A 85 -7.61 -0.25 -1.08
N ASP A 86 -7.19 0.88 -1.65
CA ASP A 86 -6.10 1.00 -2.62
C ASP A 86 -5.14 2.07 -2.11
N VAL A 87 -3.96 1.65 -1.71
CA VAL A 87 -2.89 2.52 -1.22
C VAL A 87 -1.75 2.49 -2.23
N HIS A 88 -1.41 3.65 -2.76
CA HIS A 88 -0.33 3.83 -3.69
C HIS A 88 0.65 4.89 -3.18
N LEU A 89 1.91 4.52 -3.03
CA LEU A 89 3.01 5.38 -2.63
C LEU A 89 4.07 5.38 -3.73
N GLY A 90 4.45 6.55 -4.22
CA GLY A 90 5.47 6.70 -5.26
C GLY A 90 6.47 7.80 -4.93
N PHE A 91 7.78 7.51 -5.03
CA PHE A 91 8.88 8.45 -4.83
C PHE A 91 10.00 8.15 -5.84
N GLY A 92 10.09 8.93 -6.90
CA GLY A 92 11.02 8.65 -7.99
C GLY A 92 10.71 7.30 -8.66
N GLU A 93 11.68 6.40 -8.69
CA GLU A 93 11.52 5.03 -9.23
C GLU A 93 10.97 4.03 -8.18
N TRP A 94 10.83 4.45 -6.94
CA TRP A 94 10.30 3.62 -5.86
C TRP A 94 8.77 3.69 -5.86
N GLU A 95 8.13 2.54 -5.97
CA GLU A 95 6.66 2.43 -5.99
C GLU A 95 6.22 1.26 -5.10
N LEU A 96 5.26 1.54 -4.22
CA LEU A 96 4.53 0.56 -3.42
C LEU A 96 3.05 0.69 -3.71
N ARG A 97 2.38 -0.41 -4.04
CA ARG A 97 0.92 -0.44 -4.15
C ARG A 97 0.34 -1.62 -3.40
N VAL A 98 -0.68 -1.35 -2.61
CA VAL A 98 -1.46 -2.36 -1.88
C VAL A 98 -2.92 -2.16 -2.20
N ARG A 99 -3.57 -3.22 -2.70
CA ARG A 99 -5.02 -3.26 -2.92
C ARG A 99 -5.60 -4.41 -2.13
N ALA A 100 -6.68 -4.16 -1.42
CA ALA A 100 -7.34 -5.16 -0.60
C ALA A 100 -8.87 -5.02 -0.67
N VAL A 101 -9.58 -6.16 -0.62
CA VAL A 101 -11.05 -6.22 -0.53
C VAL A 101 -11.44 -7.35 0.42
N SER A 102 -12.33 -7.07 1.37
CA SER A 102 -12.80 -8.05 2.35
C SER A 102 -14.16 -8.65 1.98
N TYR A 103 -14.27 -9.96 2.14
CA TYR A 103 -15.48 -10.75 1.81
C TYR A 103 -15.91 -11.66 2.95
N GLY A 104 -17.21 -11.90 3.02
CA GLY A 104 -17.84 -12.92 3.86
C GLY A 104 -18.58 -13.95 3.03
N SER A 105 -18.54 -15.22 3.43
CA SER A 105 -19.27 -16.33 2.82
C SER A 105 -19.88 -17.23 3.88
N SER A 106 -21.06 -17.81 3.59
CA SER A 106 -21.66 -18.88 4.41
C SER A 106 -21.02 -20.24 4.19
N ASP A 107 -20.18 -20.40 3.16
CA ASP A 107 -19.44 -21.62 2.91
C ASP A 107 -18.25 -21.75 3.88
N SER A 108 -17.78 -23.00 4.08
CA SER A 108 -16.65 -23.27 4.96
C SER A 108 -15.33 -22.74 4.37
N GLU A 109 -14.36 -22.48 5.26
CA GLU A 109 -13.01 -22.04 4.89
C GLU A 109 -12.35 -22.99 3.89
N GLU A 110 -12.57 -24.31 4.03
CA GLU A 110 -11.98 -25.31 3.13
C GLU A 110 -12.49 -25.16 1.70
N LYS A 111 -13.78 -24.86 1.51
CA LYS A 111 -14.34 -24.63 0.17
C LYS A 111 -13.79 -23.36 -0.46
N VAL A 112 -13.73 -22.28 0.32
CA VAL A 112 -13.16 -20.99 -0.12
C VAL A 112 -11.68 -21.17 -0.46
N THR A 113 -10.93 -21.87 0.40
CA THR A 113 -9.53 -22.21 0.20
C THR A 113 -9.32 -23.00 -1.10
N ALA A 114 -10.12 -24.04 -1.36
CA ALA A 114 -10.00 -24.86 -2.57
C ALA A 114 -10.26 -24.02 -3.84
N PHE A 115 -11.25 -23.14 -3.81
CA PHE A 115 -11.54 -22.23 -4.92
C PHE A 115 -10.36 -21.31 -5.21
N TYR A 116 -9.82 -20.63 -4.19
CA TYR A 116 -8.74 -19.67 -4.39
C TYR A 116 -7.39 -20.32 -4.66
N LYS A 117 -7.12 -21.53 -4.15
CA LYS A 117 -5.96 -22.32 -4.60
C LYS A 117 -5.97 -22.49 -6.10
N LYS A 118 -7.13 -22.81 -6.70
CA LYS A 118 -7.26 -22.93 -8.15
C LYS A 118 -7.19 -21.57 -8.85
N ALA A 119 -7.82 -20.54 -8.33
CA ALA A 119 -7.82 -19.22 -8.95
C ALA A 119 -6.42 -18.60 -8.99
N LEU A 120 -5.62 -18.80 -7.95
CA LEU A 120 -4.26 -18.27 -7.82
C LEU A 120 -3.24 -18.95 -8.73
N THR A 121 -3.50 -20.18 -9.24
CA THR A 121 -2.55 -20.87 -10.14
C THR A 121 -2.24 -20.10 -11.43
N ARG A 122 -3.07 -19.14 -11.80
CA ARG A 122 -2.79 -18.25 -12.94
C ARG A 122 -1.58 -17.33 -12.72
N TYR A 123 -1.15 -17.18 -11.47
CA TYR A 123 0.00 -16.38 -11.05
C TYR A 123 1.23 -17.22 -10.70
N GLY A 124 1.21 -18.52 -10.97
CA GLY A 124 2.28 -19.48 -10.69
C GLY A 124 1.95 -20.46 -9.57
N ASP A 125 2.98 -20.91 -8.88
CA ASP A 125 2.82 -21.81 -7.74
C ASP A 125 2.05 -21.14 -6.60
N VAL A 126 1.23 -21.93 -5.90
CA VAL A 126 0.46 -21.46 -4.76
C VAL A 126 0.99 -22.10 -3.48
N ILE A 127 1.51 -21.28 -2.58
CA ILE A 127 1.91 -21.70 -1.24
C ILE A 127 0.81 -21.42 -0.22
N THR A 128 0.72 -22.29 0.78
CA THR A 128 -0.15 -22.09 1.94
C THR A 128 0.73 -21.74 3.13
N CYS A 129 0.39 -20.68 3.85
CA CYS A 129 1.11 -20.21 5.01
C CYS A 129 0.22 -20.20 6.25
N ASN A 130 0.78 -20.58 7.39
CA ASN A 130 0.23 -20.29 8.71
C ASN A 130 1.18 -19.30 9.40
N GLY A 131 0.82 -18.02 9.35
CA GLY A 131 1.74 -16.95 9.68
C GLY A 131 2.99 -16.99 8.80
N LYS A 132 4.17 -17.14 9.41
CA LYS A 132 5.46 -17.22 8.70
C LYS A 132 5.88 -18.64 8.31
N SER A 133 5.09 -19.64 8.65
CA SER A 133 5.41 -21.06 8.42
C SER A 133 4.65 -21.62 7.23
N PRO A 134 5.31 -22.31 6.28
CA PRO A 134 4.62 -22.96 5.18
C PRO A 134 3.86 -24.20 5.67
N VAL A 135 2.69 -24.46 5.07
CA VAL A 135 1.84 -25.62 5.31
C VAL A 135 1.77 -26.46 4.03
N GLY A 136 2.35 -27.66 4.09
CA GLY A 136 2.41 -28.57 2.92
C GLY A 136 3.47 -28.16 1.91
N THR A 137 3.22 -28.51 0.65
CA THR A 137 4.12 -28.23 -0.48
C THR A 137 3.36 -27.54 -1.61
N PRO A 138 4.01 -26.64 -2.38
CA PRO A 138 5.40 -26.14 -2.21
C PRO A 138 5.55 -25.21 -1.00
N THR A 139 6.78 -25.05 -0.50
CA THR A 139 7.12 -24.12 0.59
C THR A 139 7.59 -22.76 0.08
N MET A 140 7.85 -22.67 -1.22
CA MET A 140 8.26 -21.45 -1.93
C MET A 140 7.76 -21.58 -3.38
N THR A 141 7.37 -20.48 -4.00
CA THR A 141 7.00 -20.45 -5.43
C THR A 141 8.24 -20.56 -6.31
N SER A 142 8.06 -20.93 -7.58
CA SER A 142 9.14 -20.92 -8.59
C SER A 142 9.77 -19.54 -8.76
N GLU A 143 9.00 -18.47 -8.50
CA GLU A 143 9.45 -17.07 -8.53
C GLU A 143 10.09 -16.63 -7.20
N GLY A 144 10.28 -17.54 -6.25
CA GLY A 144 11.00 -17.32 -4.99
C GLY A 144 10.20 -16.69 -3.86
N LEU A 145 8.87 -16.55 -3.99
CA LEU A 145 8.00 -16.09 -2.92
C LEU A 145 7.83 -17.17 -1.85
N ASN A 146 7.95 -16.81 -0.58
CA ASN A 146 7.76 -17.69 0.56
C ASN A 146 6.86 -17.07 1.64
N CYS A 147 6.64 -17.77 2.74
CA CYS A 147 5.73 -17.30 3.81
C CYS A 147 6.29 -16.13 4.64
N THR A 148 7.57 -15.86 4.58
CA THR A 148 8.19 -14.71 5.28
C THR A 148 8.22 -13.44 4.44
N ASP A 149 7.98 -13.55 3.12
CA ASP A 149 7.91 -12.42 2.21
C ASP A 149 6.52 -11.76 2.34
N ASN A 150 6.40 -10.88 3.29
CA ASN A 150 5.28 -9.97 3.52
C ASN A 150 5.86 -8.56 3.48
N GLY A 151 5.07 -7.56 3.12
CA GLY A 151 5.52 -6.16 3.01
C GLY A 151 6.35 -5.65 4.21
N ASN A 152 6.25 -6.32 5.37
CA ASN A 152 6.98 -5.99 6.59
C ASN A 152 8.49 -6.29 6.58
N ASN A 153 8.98 -7.09 5.63
CA ASN A 153 10.42 -7.40 5.54
C ASN A 153 11.19 -6.42 4.66
N ASN A 154 10.54 -5.38 4.14
CA ASN A 154 11.24 -4.29 3.45
C ASN A 154 11.77 -3.30 4.51
N PRO A 155 13.10 -3.25 4.76
CA PRO A 155 13.69 -2.37 5.78
C PRO A 155 13.51 -0.88 5.48
N ASN A 156 13.04 -0.55 4.27
CA ASN A 156 12.85 0.82 3.79
C ASN A 156 11.40 1.32 3.95
N VAL A 157 10.47 0.47 4.41
CA VAL A 157 9.08 0.85 4.68
C VAL A 157 8.85 0.87 6.19
N LYS A 158 9.42 1.86 6.86
CA LYS A 158 9.08 2.18 8.25
C LYS A 158 8.20 3.43 8.25
N PHE A 159 6.96 3.27 8.63
CA PHE A 159 6.12 4.41 8.96
C PHE A 159 6.34 4.77 10.43
N ASP A 160 6.49 6.05 10.75
CA ASP A 160 6.85 6.57 12.09
C ASP A 160 5.84 6.23 13.21
N ASN A 161 4.71 5.60 12.92
CA ASN A 161 3.66 5.27 13.89
C ASN A 161 3.15 3.83 13.86
N GLY A 162 3.88 2.89 13.33
CA GLY A 162 3.50 1.48 13.38
C GLY A 162 4.00 0.70 12.17
N ASP A 163 4.22 -0.58 12.40
CA ASP A 163 4.48 -1.53 11.31
C ASP A 163 3.29 -1.50 10.35
N PHE A 164 3.55 -1.31 9.05
CA PHE A 164 2.56 -1.59 8.02
C PHE A 164 2.30 -3.09 8.05
N ASN A 165 1.35 -3.48 8.88
CA ASN A 165 0.95 -4.86 9.03
C ASN A 165 -0.29 -5.08 8.17
N ILE A 166 -0.09 -5.69 7.00
CA ILE A 166 -1.21 -6.29 6.29
C ILE A 166 -1.55 -7.55 7.10
N ASP A 167 -2.45 -7.42 8.07
CA ASP A 167 -2.99 -8.56 8.76
C ASP A 167 -3.92 -9.30 7.80
N THR A 168 -3.37 -10.30 7.15
CA THR A 168 -4.09 -11.18 6.23
C THR A 168 -4.57 -12.45 6.93
N GLY A 169 -4.70 -12.42 8.28
CA GLY A 169 -5.11 -13.56 9.07
C GLY A 169 -4.01 -14.62 9.28
N LYS A 170 -4.36 -15.70 9.98
CA LYS A 170 -3.42 -16.77 10.31
C LYS A 170 -3.10 -17.66 9.10
N ILE A 171 -4.12 -18.05 8.35
CA ILE A 171 -3.98 -18.89 7.14
C ILE A 171 -4.01 -17.97 5.91
N GLN A 172 -3.02 -18.15 5.05
CA GLN A 172 -2.87 -17.38 3.83
C GLN A 172 -2.53 -18.28 2.66
N LEU A 173 -3.12 -17.98 1.49
CA LEU A 173 -2.67 -18.50 0.21
C LEU A 173 -1.90 -17.39 -0.49
N LYS A 174 -0.72 -17.69 -0.98
CA LYS A 174 0.11 -16.72 -1.72
C LYS A 174 0.54 -17.28 -3.06
N ALA A 175 0.55 -16.44 -4.09
CA ALA A 175 1.08 -16.75 -5.41
C ALA A 175 1.78 -15.52 -6.00
N GLY A 176 2.66 -15.75 -6.99
CA GLY A 176 3.45 -14.73 -7.65
C GLY A 176 4.90 -14.68 -7.16
N SER A 177 5.53 -13.53 -7.34
CA SER A 177 6.93 -13.27 -6.97
C SER A 177 7.03 -12.50 -5.66
N LYS A 178 8.27 -12.32 -5.15
CA LYS A 178 8.51 -11.49 -3.97
C LYS A 178 7.99 -10.05 -4.12
N ARG A 179 7.97 -9.53 -5.34
CA ARG A 179 7.56 -8.15 -5.63
C ARG A 179 6.10 -8.00 -6.00
N HIS A 180 5.54 -9.00 -6.67
CA HIS A 180 4.17 -8.99 -7.15
C HIS A 180 3.45 -10.19 -6.54
N GLN A 181 2.68 -9.94 -5.49
CA GLN A 181 2.02 -10.98 -4.71
C GLN A 181 0.51 -10.87 -4.84
N HIS A 182 -0.14 -12.02 -5.00
CA HIS A 182 -1.57 -12.18 -4.81
C HIS A 182 -1.79 -13.05 -3.57
N ILE A 183 -2.55 -12.53 -2.62
CA ILE A 183 -2.74 -13.15 -1.32
C ILE A 183 -4.23 -13.30 -1.06
N VAL A 184 -4.62 -14.44 -0.51
CA VAL A 184 -5.94 -14.64 0.09
C VAL A 184 -5.72 -15.01 1.55
N GLY A 185 -6.10 -14.13 2.45
CA GLY A 185 -5.94 -14.31 3.88
C GLY A 185 -7.27 -14.61 4.54
N PHE A 186 -7.29 -15.54 5.51
CA PHE A 186 -8.48 -15.91 6.26
C PHE A 186 -8.45 -15.31 7.66
N GLU A 187 -9.52 -14.61 8.01
CA GLU A 187 -9.74 -14.03 9.33
C GLU A 187 -10.52 -15.01 10.23
N ASP A 188 -10.56 -14.74 11.54
CA ASP A 188 -11.40 -15.52 12.44
C ASP A 188 -12.88 -15.40 12.02
N PRO A 189 -13.62 -16.50 11.98
CA PRO A 189 -15.03 -16.49 11.61
C PRO A 189 -15.83 -15.56 12.51
N LYS A 190 -16.74 -14.79 11.93
CA LYS A 190 -17.62 -13.89 12.67
C LYS A 190 -19.04 -13.98 12.13
N ASP A 191 -20.02 -13.92 13.00
CA ASP A 191 -21.46 -13.99 12.66
C ASP A 191 -21.84 -15.22 11.81
N GLY A 192 -21.14 -16.36 12.03
CA GLY A 192 -21.36 -17.60 11.30
C GLY A 192 -20.85 -17.58 9.85
N GLN A 193 -20.05 -16.59 9.48
CA GLN A 193 -19.44 -16.46 8.16
C GLN A 193 -17.94 -16.74 8.19
N THR A 194 -17.45 -17.40 7.16
CA THR A 194 -16.04 -17.43 6.79
C THR A 194 -15.67 -16.06 6.23
N ARG A 195 -14.72 -15.39 6.89
CA ARG A 195 -14.22 -14.08 6.46
C ARG A 195 -12.85 -14.21 5.82
N PHE A 196 -12.65 -13.51 4.72
CA PHE A 196 -11.37 -13.52 4.00
C PHE A 196 -11.13 -12.21 3.27
N ALA A 197 -9.87 -11.88 3.10
CA ALA A 197 -9.42 -10.72 2.34
C ALA A 197 -8.66 -11.17 1.08
N LEU A 198 -8.94 -10.52 -0.05
CA LEU A 198 -8.16 -10.61 -1.27
C LEU A 198 -7.19 -9.44 -1.27
N VAL A 199 -5.91 -9.70 -1.51
CA VAL A 199 -4.87 -8.67 -1.51
C VAL A 199 -3.98 -8.83 -2.73
N SER A 200 -3.68 -7.70 -3.40
CA SER A 200 -2.62 -7.56 -4.39
C SER A 200 -1.57 -6.60 -3.84
N LEU A 201 -0.31 -7.03 -3.85
CA LEU A 201 0.82 -6.30 -3.30
C LEU A 201 1.90 -6.15 -4.37
N ASP A 202 2.19 -4.90 -4.73
CA ASP A 202 3.29 -4.54 -5.60
C ASP A 202 4.35 -3.80 -4.76
N LEU A 203 5.51 -4.45 -4.58
CA LEU A 203 6.61 -3.94 -3.77
C LEU A 203 7.71 -3.33 -4.64
N PRO A 204 8.36 -2.26 -4.17
CA PRO A 204 9.48 -1.64 -4.86
C PRO A 204 10.67 -2.59 -4.98
N ASP A 205 11.56 -2.28 -5.92
CA ASP A 205 12.88 -2.90 -5.97
C ASP A 205 13.63 -2.60 -4.67
N VAL A 206 14.03 -3.65 -3.97
CA VAL A 206 15.01 -3.52 -2.89
C VAL A 206 16.35 -3.29 -3.59
N VAL A 207 16.85 -2.06 -3.53
CA VAL A 207 18.25 -1.82 -3.88
C VAL A 207 19.06 -2.54 -2.81
N ASP A 208 19.51 -3.77 -3.11
CA ASP A 208 20.51 -4.45 -2.31
C ASP A 208 21.77 -3.57 -2.36
N ASN A 209 21.88 -2.63 -1.43
CA ASN A 209 23.15 -2.00 -1.11
C ASN A 209 24.06 -3.08 -0.49
N LYS A 210 24.57 -3.97 -1.31
CA LYS A 210 25.84 -4.62 -1.06
C LYS A 210 26.89 -3.51 -1.13
N SER A 211 27.05 -2.78 -0.02
CA SER A 211 28.25 -2.01 0.24
C SER A 211 29.42 -2.94 0.00
N GLY A 212 30.17 -2.67 -1.07
CA GLY A 212 31.37 -3.38 -1.38
C GLY A 212 32.29 -3.36 -0.15
N SER A 213 32.51 -4.53 0.42
CA SER A 213 33.71 -4.80 1.18
C SER A 213 34.83 -4.79 0.16
N SER A 214 35.49 -3.66 0.04
CA SER A 214 36.82 -3.60 -0.60
C SER A 214 37.82 -4.05 0.46
N ASP A 215 38.45 -5.18 0.18
CA ASP A 215 39.73 -5.62 0.78
C ASP A 215 40.80 -4.54 0.66
#